data_139fe5243d7575895bdc595c9a39b622
#
_entry.id   139fe5243d7575895bdc595c9a39b622
#
_cell.length_a   1.000
_cell.length_b   1.000
_cell.length_c   1.000
_cell.angle_alpha   90.00
_cell.angle_beta   90.00
_cell.angle_gamma   90.00
#
_symmetry.space_group_name_H-M   'P 1'
#
loop_
_entity.id
_entity.type
_entity.pdbx_description
1 polymer ?
#
loop_
_entity_poly.entity_id
_entity_poly.type
_entity_poly.pdbx_seq_one_letter_code
_entity_poly.pdbx_strand_id
1 'polypeptide(L)'
;ALDSRDYPMPVNPEAKTQATRQMYIDRILECQLPDGGWSLFGGTEAAGSGDGVSDPDITGMALQALAKYQDQPAVAEATEEALACMSKKQSTDGGFASWGTANSESVVQMIVALCELGISLDDPRFVKGGNTMLDNLMTFYQPGNGFLHTQNGSGSNQMATEQAFYGMVAAQRARQNKNSLYRMGDAITVAEGEETPSGAGLEGKHADVKAVPITQMGKTFDDITGANAHENQPAIEALAARGIIDGMGDGLFHPEASMTRAQFAAIVVRALGLTPAASEAFTDVPSTAWYAPYVGTASTYGLINGVGEGRFNPDGTITKQEAAVMVARAAKLCGMDTALDTAAVRDVLAQFTDYVTTPEWAREGLAFCYQEGILDDSAMEIQGKTEILRCEIAQMLYNLLSSAKLL
;
A
#
# COMPACT_ATOMS: atom_id res chain seq x y z
N ALA A 1 -14.60 0.68 -17.40
CA ALA A 1 -13.22 0.57 -17.89
C ALA A 1 -13.07 1.17 -19.30
N LEU A 2 -13.83 0.73 -20.31
CA LEU A 2 -13.70 1.24 -21.70
C LEU A 2 -13.91 2.75 -21.82
N ASP A 3 -14.79 3.31 -21.00
CA ASP A 3 -15.16 4.72 -21.04
C ASP A 3 -14.19 5.65 -20.31
N SER A 4 -13.30 5.10 -19.46
CA SER A 4 -12.39 5.91 -18.66
C SER A 4 -11.41 6.76 -19.50
N ARG A 5 -11.06 6.28 -20.69
CA ARG A 5 -10.20 6.97 -21.67
C ARG A 5 -10.72 6.81 -23.12
N ASP A 6 -12.02 6.62 -23.31
CA ASP A 6 -12.64 6.43 -24.62
C ASP A 6 -11.98 5.32 -25.46
N TYR A 7 -11.54 4.24 -24.82
CA TYR A 7 -10.92 3.12 -25.52
C TYR A 7 -11.85 2.56 -26.60
N PRO A 8 -11.34 2.19 -27.77
CA PRO A 8 -12.17 1.54 -28.80
C PRO A 8 -12.70 0.20 -28.29
N MET A 9 -13.88 -0.18 -28.78
CA MET A 9 -14.41 -1.51 -28.51
C MET A 9 -13.47 -2.58 -29.08
N PRO A 10 -13.15 -3.64 -28.32
CA PRO A 10 -12.37 -4.76 -28.84
C PRO A 10 -13.09 -5.41 -30.03
N VAL A 11 -12.33 -5.72 -31.08
CA VAL A 11 -12.83 -6.44 -32.25
C VAL A 11 -12.43 -7.91 -32.15
N ASN A 12 -13.42 -8.81 -32.23
CA ASN A 12 -13.18 -10.24 -32.38
C ASN A 12 -13.51 -10.67 -33.82
N PRO A 13 -12.49 -10.99 -34.65
CA PRO A 13 -12.72 -11.37 -36.05
C PRO A 13 -13.60 -12.60 -36.24
N GLU A 14 -13.70 -13.48 -35.26
CA GLU A 14 -14.49 -14.71 -35.31
C GLU A 14 -15.91 -14.52 -34.79
N ALA A 15 -16.24 -13.38 -34.22
CA ALA A 15 -17.59 -13.14 -33.71
C ALA A 15 -18.57 -12.81 -34.84
N LYS A 16 -19.72 -13.45 -34.81
CA LYS A 16 -20.82 -13.17 -35.76
C LYS A 16 -21.36 -11.74 -35.62
N THR A 17 -21.35 -11.21 -34.42
CA THR A 17 -21.79 -9.85 -34.07
C THR A 17 -20.74 -9.18 -33.21
N GLN A 18 -20.31 -7.99 -33.61
CA GLN A 18 -19.39 -7.20 -32.81
C GLN A 18 -20.14 -6.49 -31.68
N ALA A 19 -19.64 -6.58 -30.47
CA ALA A 19 -20.22 -5.86 -29.33
C ALA A 19 -20.02 -4.33 -29.51
N THR A 20 -21.04 -3.57 -29.19
CA THR A 20 -20.98 -2.12 -29.14
C THR A 20 -21.32 -1.60 -27.73
N ARG A 21 -20.93 -0.38 -27.43
CA ARG A 21 -21.33 0.26 -26.16
C ARG A 21 -22.85 0.30 -26.01
N GLN A 22 -23.57 0.63 -27.10
CA GLN A 22 -25.03 0.68 -27.04
C GLN A 22 -25.65 -0.67 -26.67
N MET A 23 -25.14 -1.77 -27.20
CA MET A 23 -25.63 -3.10 -26.82
C MET A 23 -25.46 -3.39 -25.30
N TYR A 24 -24.39 -2.91 -24.68
CA TYR A 24 -24.24 -3.03 -23.23
C TYR A 24 -25.20 -2.13 -22.46
N ILE A 25 -25.42 -0.89 -22.93
CA ILE A 25 -26.37 0.04 -22.33
C ILE A 25 -27.79 -0.55 -22.44
N ASP A 26 -28.21 -0.98 -23.62
CA ASP A 26 -29.53 -1.58 -23.85
C ASP A 26 -29.70 -2.80 -22.92
N ARG A 27 -28.67 -3.63 -22.79
CA ARG A 27 -28.74 -4.80 -21.89
C ARG A 27 -28.86 -4.43 -20.43
N ILE A 28 -28.18 -3.39 -19.97
CA ILE A 28 -28.32 -2.90 -18.58
C ILE A 28 -29.76 -2.42 -18.36
N LEU A 29 -30.33 -1.63 -19.30
CA LEU A 29 -31.70 -1.16 -19.21
C LEU A 29 -32.73 -2.31 -19.20
N GLU A 30 -32.57 -3.31 -20.09
CA GLU A 30 -33.41 -4.51 -20.10
C GLU A 30 -33.40 -5.31 -18.81
N CYS A 31 -32.31 -5.23 -18.04
CA CYS A 31 -32.14 -5.93 -16.78
C CYS A 31 -32.64 -5.16 -15.55
N GLN A 32 -33.16 -3.93 -15.74
CA GLN A 32 -33.73 -3.15 -14.63
C GLN A 32 -34.96 -3.86 -14.05
N LEU A 33 -35.04 -3.89 -12.73
CA LEU A 33 -36.14 -4.52 -11.99
C LEU A 33 -37.33 -3.56 -11.83
N PRO A 34 -38.53 -4.07 -11.59
CA PRO A 34 -39.73 -3.24 -11.40
C PRO A 34 -39.67 -2.27 -10.22
N ASP A 35 -38.78 -2.50 -9.25
CA ASP A 35 -38.53 -1.58 -8.14
C ASP A 35 -37.59 -0.42 -8.50
N GLY A 36 -37.05 -0.41 -9.71
CA GLY A 36 -36.19 0.62 -10.30
C GLY A 36 -34.69 0.34 -10.21
N GLY A 37 -34.24 -0.67 -9.49
CA GLY A 37 -32.82 -1.01 -9.40
C GLY A 37 -32.41 -2.26 -10.17
N TRP A 38 -31.24 -2.81 -9.84
CA TRP A 38 -30.69 -4.03 -10.46
C TRP A 38 -30.29 -5.06 -9.43
N SER A 39 -30.27 -6.33 -9.83
CA SER A 39 -29.74 -7.43 -9.03
C SER A 39 -28.76 -8.28 -9.83
N LEU A 40 -28.02 -9.15 -9.13
CA LEU A 40 -27.01 -10.02 -9.74
C LEU A 40 -27.56 -10.91 -10.87
N PHE A 41 -28.82 -11.33 -10.77
CA PHE A 41 -29.43 -12.25 -11.72
C PHE A 41 -30.16 -11.56 -12.87
N GLY A 42 -30.30 -10.25 -12.87
CA GLY A 42 -30.85 -9.41 -13.95
C GLY A 42 -32.24 -9.78 -14.46
N GLY A 43 -33.01 -8.78 -14.90
CA GLY A 43 -34.25 -8.90 -15.68
C GLY A 43 -35.43 -9.64 -15.04
N THR A 44 -36.62 -9.39 -15.59
CA THR A 44 -37.89 -9.99 -15.13
C THR A 44 -38.04 -11.48 -15.46
N GLU A 45 -37.26 -12.04 -16.38
CA GLU A 45 -37.33 -13.44 -16.79
C GLU A 45 -36.28 -14.36 -16.13
N ALA A 46 -35.24 -13.81 -15.51
CA ALA A 46 -34.26 -14.58 -14.73
C ALA A 46 -34.79 -15.02 -13.35
N ALA A 47 -36.07 -14.90 -13.13
CA ALA A 47 -36.78 -15.18 -11.89
C ALA A 47 -36.83 -16.66 -11.48
N GLY A 48 -35.82 -17.44 -11.84
CA GLY A 48 -35.67 -18.81 -11.33
C GLY A 48 -35.04 -18.89 -9.93
N SER A 49 -34.46 -17.83 -9.40
CA SER A 49 -33.75 -17.89 -8.12
C SER A 49 -33.56 -16.55 -7.37
N GLY A 50 -34.12 -15.44 -7.86
CA GLY A 50 -34.07 -14.14 -7.19
C GLY A 50 -35.47 -13.67 -6.80
N ASP A 51 -35.57 -12.98 -5.72
CA ASP A 51 -36.82 -12.38 -5.18
C ASP A 51 -37.32 -11.17 -5.98
N GLY A 52 -36.69 -10.83 -7.12
CA GLY A 52 -37.03 -9.66 -7.93
C GLY A 52 -36.72 -8.32 -7.22
N VAL A 53 -35.88 -8.34 -6.21
CA VAL A 53 -35.52 -7.17 -5.39
C VAL A 53 -34.14 -6.68 -5.80
N SER A 54 -34.02 -5.39 -6.04
CA SER A 54 -32.73 -4.77 -6.38
C SER A 54 -31.76 -4.80 -5.19
N ASP A 55 -30.50 -4.94 -5.55
CA ASP A 55 -29.35 -4.96 -4.64
C ASP A 55 -28.55 -3.66 -4.78
N PRO A 56 -28.10 -3.02 -3.67
CA PRO A 56 -27.36 -1.77 -3.74
C PRO A 56 -26.00 -1.88 -4.45
N ASP A 57 -25.30 -3.02 -4.32
CA ASP A 57 -24.02 -3.21 -5.00
C ASP A 57 -24.19 -3.21 -6.51
N ILE A 58 -25.11 -4.03 -7.01
CA ILE A 58 -25.37 -4.18 -8.44
C ILE A 58 -26.01 -2.91 -9.01
N THR A 59 -26.92 -2.28 -8.25
CA THR A 59 -27.52 -1.01 -8.66
C THR A 59 -26.46 0.10 -8.74
N GLY A 60 -25.58 0.18 -7.74
CA GLY A 60 -24.46 1.12 -7.77
C GLY A 60 -23.54 0.92 -8.98
N MET A 61 -23.18 -0.34 -9.29
CA MET A 61 -22.36 -0.67 -10.47
C MET A 61 -23.07 -0.33 -11.80
N ALA A 62 -24.39 -0.58 -11.91
CA ALA A 62 -25.17 -0.21 -13.09
C ALA A 62 -25.20 1.31 -13.28
N LEU A 63 -25.47 2.07 -12.22
CA LEU A 63 -25.45 3.53 -12.22
C LEU A 63 -24.08 4.09 -12.64
N GLN A 64 -22.99 3.52 -12.15
CA GLN A 64 -21.63 3.90 -12.55
C GLN A 64 -21.41 3.65 -14.05
N ALA A 65 -21.89 2.53 -14.59
CA ALA A 65 -21.77 2.22 -16.01
C ALA A 65 -22.61 3.14 -16.89
N LEU A 66 -23.78 3.58 -16.43
CA LEU A 66 -24.71 4.44 -17.14
C LEU A 66 -24.40 5.95 -17.01
N ALA A 67 -23.50 6.34 -16.08
CA ALA A 67 -23.25 7.73 -15.73
C ALA A 67 -22.81 8.61 -16.92
N LYS A 68 -22.12 8.05 -17.92
CA LYS A 68 -21.65 8.77 -19.11
C LYS A 68 -22.75 9.00 -20.14
N TYR A 69 -23.88 8.31 -20.05
CA TYR A 69 -24.93 8.24 -21.09
C TYR A 69 -26.23 8.91 -20.66
N GLN A 70 -26.18 9.87 -19.75
CA GLN A 70 -27.33 10.57 -19.19
C GLN A 70 -28.02 11.51 -20.23
N ASP A 71 -27.42 11.72 -21.38
CA ASP A 71 -28.01 12.38 -22.54
C ASP A 71 -29.04 11.51 -23.29
N GLN A 72 -29.07 10.20 -23.03
CA GLN A 72 -30.09 9.28 -23.55
C GLN A 72 -31.31 9.28 -22.60
N PRO A 73 -32.54 9.62 -23.12
CA PRO A 73 -33.71 9.74 -22.23
C PRO A 73 -34.02 8.47 -21.44
N ALA A 74 -33.93 7.29 -22.06
CA ALA A 74 -34.17 6.02 -21.38
C ALA A 74 -33.14 5.74 -20.24
N VAL A 75 -31.88 6.14 -20.43
CA VAL A 75 -30.84 6.02 -19.38
C VAL A 75 -31.13 6.99 -18.23
N ALA A 76 -31.51 8.23 -18.55
CA ALA A 76 -31.84 9.22 -17.52
C ALA A 76 -33.06 8.80 -16.68
N GLU A 77 -34.12 8.27 -17.32
CA GLU A 77 -35.29 7.74 -16.64
C GLU A 77 -34.94 6.57 -15.71
N ALA A 78 -34.25 5.57 -16.25
CA ALA A 78 -33.80 4.41 -15.47
C ALA A 78 -32.91 4.80 -14.29
N THR A 79 -32.06 5.81 -14.48
CA THR A 79 -31.20 6.36 -13.42
C THR A 79 -32.01 6.98 -12.28
N GLU A 80 -33.00 7.82 -12.60
CA GLU A 80 -33.83 8.46 -11.56
C GLU A 80 -34.70 7.43 -10.81
N GLU A 81 -35.24 6.41 -11.49
CA GLU A 81 -35.93 5.29 -10.83
C GLU A 81 -35.03 4.55 -9.84
N ALA A 82 -33.80 4.27 -10.25
CA ALA A 82 -32.81 3.59 -9.42
C ALA A 82 -32.39 4.44 -8.21
N LEU A 83 -32.17 5.74 -8.40
CA LEU A 83 -31.86 6.65 -7.29
C LEU A 83 -33.03 6.73 -6.31
N ALA A 84 -34.27 6.78 -6.78
CA ALA A 84 -35.45 6.76 -5.94
C ALA A 84 -35.59 5.44 -5.15
N CYS A 85 -35.28 4.31 -5.78
CA CYS A 85 -35.26 3.00 -5.16
C CYS A 85 -34.19 2.94 -4.06
N MET A 86 -32.96 3.30 -4.36
CA MET A 86 -31.84 3.26 -3.42
C MET A 86 -32.03 4.22 -2.24
N SER A 87 -32.61 5.41 -2.48
CA SER A 87 -32.97 6.33 -1.40
C SER A 87 -33.97 5.74 -0.40
N LYS A 88 -34.89 4.89 -0.87
CA LYS A 88 -35.84 4.18 0.02
C LYS A 88 -35.18 3.01 0.76
N LYS A 89 -34.19 2.34 0.16
CA LYS A 89 -33.47 1.20 0.73
C LYS A 89 -32.38 1.61 1.72
N GLN A 90 -31.93 2.86 1.66
CA GLN A 90 -30.93 3.39 2.55
C GLN A 90 -31.41 3.39 4.01
N SER A 91 -30.63 2.85 4.94
CA SER A 91 -30.94 2.80 6.35
C SER A 91 -30.79 4.17 7.04
N THR A 92 -31.38 4.31 8.24
CA THR A 92 -31.39 5.58 8.99
C THR A 92 -30.01 6.04 9.44
N ASP A 93 -29.03 5.15 9.48
CA ASP A 93 -27.63 5.44 9.77
C ASP A 93 -26.81 5.83 8.53
N GLY A 94 -27.45 5.99 7.37
CA GLY A 94 -26.83 6.35 6.09
C GLY A 94 -26.28 5.18 5.30
N GLY A 95 -26.39 3.94 5.81
CA GLY A 95 -25.82 2.74 5.24
C GLY A 95 -26.69 2.01 4.22
N PHE A 96 -26.15 0.90 3.70
CA PHE A 96 -26.85 -0.03 2.81
C PHE A 96 -26.61 -1.48 3.23
N ALA A 97 -27.50 -2.35 2.86
CA ALA A 97 -27.40 -3.79 3.10
C ALA A 97 -27.57 -4.56 1.78
N SER A 98 -26.67 -5.48 1.51
CA SER A 98 -26.77 -6.45 0.42
C SER A 98 -27.09 -7.82 1.02
N TRP A 99 -28.06 -8.54 0.44
CA TRP A 99 -28.53 -9.84 0.93
C TRP A 99 -28.89 -9.84 2.44
N GLY A 100 -29.42 -8.71 2.92
CA GLY A 100 -29.83 -8.54 4.31
C GLY A 100 -28.68 -8.24 5.29
N THR A 101 -27.46 -8.11 4.81
CA THR A 101 -26.26 -7.79 5.61
C THR A 101 -25.80 -6.37 5.33
N ALA A 102 -25.82 -5.50 6.35
CA ALA A 102 -25.22 -4.18 6.28
C ALA A 102 -23.68 -4.31 6.18
N ASN A 103 -23.09 -3.72 5.14
CA ASN A 103 -21.67 -3.84 4.87
C ASN A 103 -21.10 -2.57 4.24
N SER A 104 -19.79 -2.40 4.36
CA SER A 104 -19.07 -1.22 3.87
C SER A 104 -19.06 -1.13 2.34
N GLU A 105 -18.98 -2.25 1.64
CA GLU A 105 -18.88 -2.31 0.17
C GLU A 105 -20.14 -1.78 -0.49
N SER A 106 -21.32 -2.14 0.02
CA SER A 106 -22.61 -1.63 -0.49
C SER A 106 -22.70 -0.11 -0.36
N VAL A 107 -22.18 0.45 0.73
CA VAL A 107 -22.10 1.91 0.91
C VAL A 107 -21.16 2.53 -0.13
N VAL A 108 -20.02 1.91 -0.35
CA VAL A 108 -19.01 2.40 -1.30
C VAL A 108 -19.55 2.40 -2.74
N GLN A 109 -20.25 1.35 -3.17
CA GLN A 109 -20.79 1.28 -4.51
C GLN A 109 -21.76 2.45 -4.80
N MET A 110 -22.55 2.84 -3.80
CA MET A 110 -23.45 3.98 -3.93
C MET A 110 -22.72 5.34 -3.84
N ILE A 111 -21.68 5.47 -3.00
CA ILE A 111 -20.83 6.68 -2.99
C ILE A 111 -20.25 6.92 -4.38
N VAL A 112 -19.65 5.90 -4.99
CA VAL A 112 -19.03 6.02 -6.31
C VAL A 112 -20.08 6.31 -7.38
N ALA A 113 -21.26 5.68 -7.33
CA ALA A 113 -22.35 5.94 -8.26
C ALA A 113 -22.79 7.41 -8.25
N LEU A 114 -23.00 8.01 -7.07
CA LEU A 114 -23.35 9.43 -6.97
C LEU A 114 -22.24 10.33 -7.50
N CYS A 115 -20.97 10.03 -7.15
CA CYS A 115 -19.83 10.80 -7.66
C CYS A 115 -19.70 10.73 -9.19
N GLU A 116 -19.94 9.56 -9.82
CA GLU A 116 -19.91 9.41 -11.28
C GLU A 116 -21.06 10.17 -11.96
N LEU A 117 -22.24 10.21 -11.33
CA LEU A 117 -23.40 10.97 -11.80
C LEU A 117 -23.28 12.48 -11.54
N GLY A 118 -22.25 12.94 -10.81
CA GLY A 118 -22.10 14.34 -10.42
C GLY A 118 -23.10 14.80 -9.35
N ILE A 119 -23.67 13.85 -8.59
CA ILE A 119 -24.60 14.13 -7.50
C ILE A 119 -23.80 14.32 -6.20
N SER A 120 -24.16 15.35 -5.43
CA SER A 120 -23.53 15.61 -4.14
C SER A 120 -23.78 14.47 -3.16
N LEU A 121 -22.77 14.08 -2.37
CA LEU A 121 -22.93 13.11 -1.28
C LEU A 121 -23.79 13.67 -0.12
N ASP A 122 -24.03 14.98 -0.12
CA ASP A 122 -24.94 15.66 0.80
C ASP A 122 -26.36 15.86 0.20
N ASP A 123 -26.67 15.19 -0.93
CA ASP A 123 -28.03 15.22 -1.53
C ASP A 123 -29.06 14.75 -0.50
N PRO A 124 -30.13 15.53 -0.25
CA PRO A 124 -31.13 15.20 0.79
C PRO A 124 -31.78 13.83 0.61
N ARG A 125 -31.80 13.29 -0.61
CA ARG A 125 -32.29 11.92 -0.88
C ARG A 125 -31.46 10.87 -0.16
N PHE A 126 -30.16 11.13 0.06
CA PHE A 126 -29.18 10.19 0.61
C PHE A 126 -28.61 10.61 1.97
N VAL A 127 -29.21 11.58 2.64
CA VAL A 127 -28.97 11.91 4.04
C VAL A 127 -30.09 11.34 4.88
N LYS A 128 -29.83 10.34 5.73
CA LYS A 128 -30.83 9.65 6.54
C LYS A 128 -30.53 9.81 8.03
N GLY A 129 -31.52 10.24 8.80
CA GLY A 129 -31.33 10.46 10.22
C GLY A 129 -30.23 11.47 10.58
N GLY A 130 -29.84 12.33 9.62
CA GLY A 130 -28.72 13.26 9.75
C GLY A 130 -27.36 12.67 9.36
N ASN A 131 -27.30 11.41 8.94
CA ASN A 131 -26.08 10.73 8.54
C ASN A 131 -25.97 10.66 7.01
N THR A 132 -24.79 10.96 6.47
CA THR A 132 -24.42 10.72 5.08
C THR A 132 -23.90 9.28 4.92
N MET A 133 -23.71 8.85 3.66
CA MET A 133 -23.04 7.57 3.38
C MET A 133 -21.58 7.57 3.86
N LEU A 134 -20.91 8.72 3.84
CA LEU A 134 -19.54 8.81 4.37
C LEU A 134 -19.50 8.64 5.89
N ASP A 135 -20.47 9.22 6.62
CA ASP A 135 -20.57 9.02 8.05
C ASP A 135 -20.77 7.54 8.38
N ASN A 136 -21.63 6.86 7.63
CA ASN A 136 -21.83 5.42 7.80
C ASN A 136 -20.56 4.63 7.43
N LEU A 137 -19.90 4.90 6.31
CA LEU A 137 -18.66 4.22 5.91
C LEU A 137 -17.59 4.33 6.98
N MET A 138 -17.46 5.50 7.63
CA MET A 138 -16.46 5.70 8.69
C MET A 138 -16.72 4.87 9.95
N THR A 139 -17.94 4.33 10.14
CA THR A 139 -18.22 3.41 11.26
C THR A 139 -17.56 2.03 11.07
N PHE A 140 -17.14 1.69 9.86
CA PHE A 140 -16.40 0.46 9.56
C PHE A 140 -14.89 0.64 9.66
N TYR A 141 -14.39 1.87 9.83
CA TYR A 141 -12.96 2.15 9.88
C TYR A 141 -12.33 1.72 11.20
N GLN A 142 -11.25 0.99 11.12
CA GLN A 142 -10.38 0.64 12.24
C GLN A 142 -9.04 1.36 12.10
N PRO A 143 -8.70 2.29 12.99
CA PRO A 143 -7.43 3.00 12.94
C PRO A 143 -6.24 2.05 12.86
N GLY A 144 -5.36 2.27 11.86
CA GLY A 144 -4.19 1.45 11.63
C GLY A 144 -4.42 0.11 10.93
N ASN A 145 -5.68 -0.34 10.78
CA ASN A 145 -6.00 -1.67 10.23
C ASN A 145 -6.88 -1.65 8.96
N GLY A 146 -7.45 -0.50 8.56
CA GLY A 146 -8.33 -0.41 7.39
C GLY A 146 -9.81 -0.50 7.73
N PHE A 147 -10.61 -1.20 6.92
CA PHE A 147 -12.07 -1.25 7.05
C PHE A 147 -12.58 -2.66 7.28
N LEU A 148 -13.64 -2.77 8.09
CA LEU A 148 -14.39 -3.99 8.28
C LEU A 148 -15.35 -4.21 7.11
N HIS A 149 -15.63 -5.49 6.77
CA HIS A 149 -16.75 -5.84 5.91
C HIS A 149 -18.08 -5.54 6.59
N THR A 150 -18.25 -6.00 7.83
CA THR A 150 -19.43 -5.74 8.67
C THR A 150 -19.00 -5.17 10.01
N GLN A 151 -19.83 -4.32 10.64
CA GLN A 151 -19.52 -3.70 11.94
C GLN A 151 -19.22 -4.70 13.07
N ASN A 152 -19.76 -5.92 12.97
CA ASN A 152 -19.54 -7.00 13.93
C ASN A 152 -18.44 -7.99 13.48
N GLY A 153 -17.68 -7.65 12.45
CA GLY A 153 -16.60 -8.48 11.91
C GLY A 153 -15.41 -8.57 12.88
N SER A 154 -14.66 -9.68 12.79
CA SER A 154 -13.54 -9.97 13.69
C SER A 154 -12.20 -9.37 13.26
N GLY A 155 -12.20 -8.37 12.39
CA GLY A 155 -10.97 -7.69 11.90
C GLY A 155 -11.17 -7.02 10.55
N SER A 156 -10.19 -6.22 10.13
CA SER A 156 -10.21 -5.58 8.82
C SER A 156 -10.26 -6.63 7.71
N ASN A 157 -10.91 -6.26 6.62
CA ASN A 157 -11.04 -7.09 5.43
C ASN A 157 -10.34 -6.39 4.26
N GLN A 158 -9.51 -7.12 3.51
CA GLN A 158 -8.74 -6.53 2.41
C GLN A 158 -9.66 -5.92 1.34
N MET A 159 -10.71 -6.63 0.93
CA MET A 159 -11.67 -6.15 -0.08
C MET A 159 -12.43 -4.91 0.43
N ALA A 160 -12.91 -4.94 1.68
CA ALA A 160 -13.58 -3.81 2.30
C ALA A 160 -12.66 -2.58 2.38
N THR A 161 -11.38 -2.78 2.73
CA THR A 161 -10.39 -1.71 2.81
C THR A 161 -10.08 -1.11 1.44
N GLU A 162 -9.87 -1.95 0.42
CA GLU A 162 -9.63 -1.51 -0.95
C GLU A 162 -10.83 -0.74 -1.51
N GLN A 163 -12.04 -1.27 -1.35
CA GLN A 163 -13.25 -0.60 -1.81
C GLN A 163 -13.51 0.71 -1.06
N ALA A 164 -13.36 0.74 0.25
CA ALA A 164 -13.50 1.97 1.03
C ALA A 164 -12.50 3.04 0.58
N PHE A 165 -11.25 2.64 0.29
CA PHE A 165 -10.23 3.56 -0.20
C PHE A 165 -10.63 4.18 -1.55
N TYR A 166 -11.02 3.38 -2.53
CA TYR A 166 -11.42 3.96 -3.81
C TYR A 166 -12.71 4.80 -3.71
N GLY A 167 -13.65 4.44 -2.84
CA GLY A 167 -14.82 5.26 -2.55
C GLY A 167 -14.48 6.62 -1.94
N MET A 168 -13.53 6.65 -1.00
CA MET A 168 -13.01 7.91 -0.43
C MET A 168 -12.28 8.76 -1.47
N VAL A 169 -11.54 8.14 -2.40
CA VAL A 169 -10.90 8.85 -3.51
C VAL A 169 -11.97 9.47 -4.42
N ALA A 170 -13.04 8.74 -4.76
CA ALA A 170 -14.16 9.28 -5.53
C ALA A 170 -14.80 10.49 -4.84
N ALA A 171 -15.09 10.37 -3.54
CA ALA A 171 -15.66 11.44 -2.73
C ALA A 171 -14.74 12.67 -2.66
N GLN A 172 -13.44 12.47 -2.48
CA GLN A 172 -12.47 13.56 -2.45
C GLN A 172 -12.36 14.28 -3.79
N ARG A 173 -12.34 13.52 -4.90
CA ARG A 173 -12.32 14.11 -6.24
C ARG A 173 -13.57 14.94 -6.50
N ALA A 174 -14.75 14.43 -6.14
CA ALA A 174 -16.02 15.14 -6.25
C ALA A 174 -16.01 16.45 -5.43
N ARG A 175 -15.56 16.43 -4.18
CA ARG A 175 -15.42 17.62 -3.33
C ARG A 175 -14.44 18.66 -3.88
N GLN A 176 -13.45 18.23 -4.65
CA GLN A 176 -12.45 19.10 -5.28
C GLN A 176 -12.85 19.54 -6.70
N ASN A 177 -14.06 19.21 -7.15
CA ASN A 177 -14.55 19.47 -8.53
C ASN A 177 -13.60 18.91 -9.62
N LYS A 178 -12.95 17.78 -9.33
CA LYS A 178 -12.14 17.04 -10.29
C LYS A 178 -13.01 16.06 -11.07
N ASN A 179 -12.48 15.59 -12.20
CA ASN A 179 -13.14 14.53 -12.94
C ASN A 179 -13.40 13.31 -12.07
N SER A 180 -14.52 12.62 -12.29
CA SER A 180 -14.88 11.42 -11.53
C SER A 180 -13.88 10.27 -11.72
N LEU A 181 -13.98 9.25 -10.87
CA LEU A 181 -13.01 8.15 -10.80
C LEU A 181 -12.84 7.40 -12.14
N TYR A 182 -13.94 7.25 -12.90
CA TYR A 182 -13.90 6.57 -14.20
C TYR A 182 -13.73 7.51 -15.40
N ARG A 183 -13.46 8.80 -15.16
CA ARG A 183 -13.23 9.83 -16.19
C ARG A 183 -11.99 10.66 -15.89
N MET A 184 -10.97 10.07 -15.32
CA MET A 184 -9.75 10.73 -14.84
C MET A 184 -8.83 11.21 -15.97
N GLY A 185 -9.37 11.92 -16.98
CA GLY A 185 -8.56 12.59 -18.00
C GLY A 185 -7.67 13.70 -17.44
N ASP A 186 -7.95 14.16 -16.25
CA ASP A 186 -7.14 15.09 -15.45
C ASP A 186 -6.12 14.41 -14.54
N ALA A 187 -6.11 13.08 -14.47
CA ALA A 187 -5.09 12.36 -13.74
C ALA A 187 -3.77 12.47 -14.48
N ILE A 188 -2.69 12.71 -13.73
CA ILE A 188 -1.35 12.63 -14.28
C ILE A 188 -1.16 11.21 -14.78
N THR A 189 -0.97 11.06 -16.09
CA THR A 189 -0.54 9.81 -16.67
C THR A 189 0.90 9.61 -16.26
N VAL A 190 1.15 8.65 -15.38
CA VAL A 190 2.51 8.13 -15.26
C VAL A 190 2.77 7.44 -16.60
N ALA A 191 3.63 8.00 -17.44
CA ALA A 191 4.03 7.35 -18.69
C ALA A 191 4.59 5.97 -18.33
N GLU A 192 4.26 4.93 -19.12
CA GLU A 192 4.92 3.64 -18.97
C GLU A 192 6.43 3.87 -19.14
N GLY A 193 7.19 3.74 -18.06
CA GLY A 193 8.62 4.02 -18.00
C GLY A 193 9.04 5.36 -17.37
N GLU A 194 8.11 6.30 -17.10
CA GLU A 194 8.35 7.34 -16.10
C GLU A 194 7.91 6.79 -14.75
N GLU A 195 8.91 6.33 -14.01
CA GLU A 195 8.80 6.02 -12.61
C GLU A 195 8.03 7.15 -11.91
N THR A 196 7.00 6.81 -11.13
CA THR A 196 6.62 7.69 -10.02
C THR A 196 7.93 8.10 -9.39
N PRO A 197 8.28 9.40 -9.28
CA PRO A 197 9.47 9.74 -8.56
C PRO A 197 9.26 9.15 -7.17
N SER A 198 9.90 7.97 -6.95
CA SER A 198 10.13 7.45 -5.62
C SER A 198 10.74 8.64 -4.91
N GLY A 199 10.15 9.11 -3.84
CA GLY A 199 10.27 10.45 -3.31
C GLY A 199 11.60 11.13 -3.57
N ALA A 200 11.60 12.40 -3.84
CA ALA A 200 12.80 13.16 -4.17
C ALA A 200 13.90 13.05 -3.09
N GLY A 201 13.59 12.36 -1.99
CA GLY A 201 14.40 12.27 -0.78
C GLY A 201 14.30 13.56 0.05
N LEU A 202 14.97 13.58 1.17
CA LEU A 202 15.03 14.75 2.03
C LEU A 202 15.97 15.80 1.44
N GLU A 203 15.69 17.07 1.74
CA GLU A 203 16.65 18.16 1.51
C GLU A 203 17.92 17.89 2.33
N GLY A 204 19.09 18.02 1.70
CA GLY A 204 20.37 17.73 2.34
C GLY A 204 20.86 16.28 2.22
N LYS A 205 20.11 15.38 1.57
CA LYS A 205 20.63 14.04 1.25
C LYS A 205 21.88 14.12 0.38
N HIS A 206 22.78 13.15 0.51
CA HIS A 206 23.96 13.06 -0.35
C HIS A 206 23.54 12.93 -1.83
N ALA A 207 24.27 13.58 -2.72
CA ALA A 207 23.92 13.65 -4.15
C ALA A 207 23.85 12.26 -4.85
N ASP A 208 24.62 11.30 -4.36
CA ASP A 208 24.65 9.93 -4.92
C ASP A 208 23.52 9.05 -4.38
N VAL A 209 22.85 9.45 -3.30
CA VAL A 209 21.68 8.73 -2.79
C VAL A 209 20.52 8.94 -3.73
N LYS A 210 19.94 7.84 -4.21
CA LYS A 210 18.82 7.83 -5.14
C LYS A 210 17.76 6.87 -4.65
N ALA A 211 16.52 7.26 -4.85
CA ALA A 211 15.43 6.35 -4.70
C ALA A 211 15.54 5.21 -5.73
N VAL A 212 15.24 4.00 -5.30
CA VAL A 212 15.33 2.80 -6.15
C VAL A 212 13.96 2.52 -6.74
N PRO A 213 13.83 2.47 -8.08
CA PRO A 213 12.56 2.27 -8.73
C PRO A 213 12.02 0.85 -8.53
N ILE A 214 10.69 0.71 -8.64
CA ILE A 214 10.04 -0.61 -8.70
C ILE A 214 10.34 -1.23 -10.07
N THR A 215 11.05 -2.36 -10.07
CA THR A 215 11.40 -3.12 -11.27
C THR A 215 10.69 -4.47 -11.37
N GLN A 216 10.11 -4.96 -10.27
CA GLN A 216 9.45 -6.26 -10.17
C GLN A 216 8.11 -6.12 -9.42
N MET A 217 7.12 -5.52 -10.07
CA MET A 217 5.79 -5.31 -9.46
C MET A 217 5.17 -6.65 -9.04
N GLY A 218 4.62 -6.69 -7.81
CA GLY A 218 3.98 -7.89 -7.26
C GLY A 218 4.96 -9.00 -6.82
N LYS A 219 6.26 -8.69 -6.71
CA LYS A 219 7.24 -9.64 -6.20
C LYS A 219 6.92 -10.01 -4.75
N THR A 220 6.71 -11.30 -4.50
CA THR A 220 6.45 -11.88 -3.19
C THR A 220 7.12 -13.24 -3.04
N PHE A 221 6.94 -13.91 -1.89
CA PHE A 221 7.50 -15.22 -1.58
C PHE A 221 6.46 -16.09 -0.87
N ASP A 222 6.45 -17.40 -1.14
CA ASP A 222 5.43 -18.32 -0.63
C ASP A 222 5.47 -18.49 0.90
N ASP A 223 6.63 -18.28 1.51
CA ASP A 223 6.83 -18.41 2.96
C ASP A 223 6.45 -17.16 3.77
N ILE A 224 5.95 -16.13 3.12
CA ILE A 224 5.46 -14.91 3.79
C ILE A 224 4.02 -14.54 3.42
N THR A 225 3.33 -15.36 2.60
CA THR A 225 1.99 -15.07 2.08
C THR A 225 0.97 -16.15 2.41
N GLY A 226 -0.29 -15.85 2.25
CA GLY A 226 -1.40 -16.81 2.41
C GLY A 226 -1.48 -17.37 3.83
N ALA A 227 -1.38 -18.70 3.96
CA ALA A 227 -1.38 -19.37 5.26
C ALA A 227 -0.12 -19.08 6.10
N ASN A 228 0.95 -18.60 5.47
CA ASN A 228 2.22 -18.22 6.09
C ASN A 228 2.37 -16.69 6.20
N ALA A 229 1.28 -15.94 6.13
CA ALA A 229 1.32 -14.48 6.15
C ALA A 229 2.17 -13.97 7.32
N HIS A 230 3.18 -13.15 6.99
CA HIS A 230 4.13 -12.60 7.94
C HIS A 230 3.85 -11.13 8.20
N GLU A 231 4.01 -10.66 9.42
CA GLU A 231 3.74 -9.26 9.80
C GLU A 231 4.57 -8.25 9.00
N ASN A 232 5.81 -8.59 8.63
CA ASN A 232 6.69 -7.76 7.82
C ASN A 232 6.53 -7.98 6.29
N GLN A 233 5.52 -8.74 5.83
CA GLN A 233 5.27 -8.97 4.41
C GLN A 233 5.26 -7.66 3.58
N PRO A 234 4.56 -6.57 3.98
CA PRO A 234 4.53 -5.34 3.18
C PRO A 234 5.93 -4.73 2.99
N ALA A 235 6.77 -4.75 4.02
CA ALA A 235 8.13 -4.25 3.95
C ALA A 235 9.02 -5.12 3.04
N ILE A 236 8.91 -6.45 3.16
CA ILE A 236 9.66 -7.40 2.33
C ILE A 236 9.29 -7.21 0.85
N GLU A 237 7.99 -7.17 0.52
CA GLU A 237 7.51 -7.01 -0.85
C GLU A 237 7.90 -5.65 -1.45
N ALA A 238 7.82 -4.56 -0.68
CA ALA A 238 8.21 -3.23 -1.13
C ALA A 238 9.70 -3.15 -1.52
N LEU A 239 10.57 -3.80 -0.74
CA LEU A 239 12.01 -3.86 -1.01
C LEU A 239 12.35 -4.87 -2.11
N ALA A 240 11.66 -6.01 -2.16
CA ALA A 240 11.85 -7.02 -3.21
C ALA A 240 11.40 -6.50 -4.58
N ALA A 241 10.29 -5.77 -4.64
CA ALA A 241 9.82 -5.13 -5.86
C ALA A 241 10.85 -4.16 -6.48
N ARG A 242 11.75 -3.63 -5.67
CA ARG A 242 12.85 -2.73 -6.07
C ARG A 242 14.19 -3.45 -6.28
N GLY A 243 14.25 -4.77 -6.08
CA GLY A 243 15.51 -5.53 -6.15
C GLY A 243 16.52 -5.18 -5.04
N ILE A 244 16.05 -4.54 -3.96
CA ILE A 244 16.89 -4.22 -2.79
C ILE A 244 17.20 -5.48 -1.99
N ILE A 245 16.17 -6.33 -1.79
CA ILE A 245 16.26 -7.61 -1.09
C ILE A 245 15.74 -8.74 -1.99
N ASP A 246 16.33 -9.92 -1.88
CA ASP A 246 15.95 -11.10 -2.64
C ASP A 246 15.77 -12.32 -1.72
N GLY A 247 15.15 -13.39 -2.26
CA GLY A 247 15.09 -14.70 -1.62
C GLY A 247 16.47 -15.38 -1.51
N MET A 248 16.49 -16.56 -0.90
CA MET A 248 17.74 -17.32 -0.62
C MET A 248 18.16 -18.27 -1.75
N GLY A 249 17.54 -18.18 -2.94
CA GLY A 249 17.88 -18.98 -4.11
C GLY A 249 16.99 -20.22 -4.31
N ASP A 250 16.14 -20.55 -3.35
CA ASP A 250 15.14 -21.63 -3.37
C ASP A 250 13.71 -21.13 -3.66
N GLY A 251 13.56 -19.83 -3.95
CA GLY A 251 12.27 -19.17 -4.17
C GLY A 251 11.61 -18.64 -2.90
N LEU A 252 12.18 -18.89 -1.73
CA LEU A 252 11.69 -18.48 -0.42
C LEU A 252 12.47 -17.27 0.12
N PHE A 253 11.86 -16.52 1.02
CA PHE A 253 12.49 -15.38 1.68
C PHE A 253 13.27 -15.78 2.95
N HIS A 254 12.78 -16.78 3.69
CA HIS A 254 13.29 -17.19 4.99
C HIS A 254 13.31 -16.05 6.02
N PRO A 255 12.13 -15.53 6.45
CA PRO A 255 12.02 -14.34 7.30
C PRO A 255 12.80 -14.47 8.60
N GLU A 256 12.83 -15.67 9.22
CA GLU A 256 13.45 -15.95 10.51
C GLU A 256 14.97 -16.30 10.40
N ALA A 257 15.54 -16.28 9.22
CA ALA A 257 16.96 -16.53 9.07
C ALA A 257 17.79 -15.31 9.46
N SER A 258 18.98 -15.51 10.01
CA SER A 258 19.97 -14.46 10.22
C SER A 258 20.65 -14.07 8.91
N MET A 259 21.37 -12.95 8.91
CA MET A 259 22.06 -12.42 7.75
C MET A 259 23.53 -12.16 8.05
N THR A 260 24.39 -12.36 7.05
CA THR A 260 25.81 -12.00 7.21
C THR A 260 26.02 -10.49 7.09
N ARG A 261 27.13 -10.00 7.66
CA ARG A 261 27.55 -8.59 7.57
C ARG A 261 27.72 -8.14 6.12
N ALA A 262 28.23 -9.01 5.24
CA ALA A 262 28.40 -8.71 3.82
C ALA A 262 27.04 -8.60 3.09
N GLN A 263 26.10 -9.49 3.40
CA GLN A 263 24.74 -9.41 2.85
C GLN A 263 24.03 -8.11 3.27
N PHE A 264 24.14 -7.76 4.56
CA PHE A 264 23.53 -6.53 5.07
C PHE A 264 24.15 -5.28 4.42
N ALA A 265 25.48 -5.20 4.31
CA ALA A 265 26.15 -4.10 3.63
C ALA A 265 25.67 -3.96 2.16
N ALA A 266 25.51 -5.07 1.46
CA ALA A 266 25.00 -5.07 0.09
C ALA A 266 23.56 -4.54 0.00
N ILE A 267 22.69 -4.95 0.92
CA ILE A 267 21.30 -4.50 0.96
C ILE A 267 21.22 -2.99 1.27
N VAL A 268 22.01 -2.48 2.21
CA VAL A 268 22.03 -1.04 2.52
C VAL A 268 22.51 -0.21 1.31
N VAL A 269 23.57 -0.65 0.62
CA VAL A 269 24.07 0.03 -0.59
C VAL A 269 23.01 0.04 -1.69
N ARG A 270 22.31 -1.08 -1.91
CA ARG A 270 21.19 -1.16 -2.87
C ARG A 270 20.04 -0.25 -2.44
N ALA A 271 19.65 -0.26 -1.16
CA ALA A 271 18.57 0.54 -0.63
C ALA A 271 18.76 2.05 -0.86
N LEU A 272 20.01 2.50 -0.81
CA LEU A 272 20.35 3.91 -1.06
C LEU A 272 20.59 4.22 -2.56
N GLY A 273 20.44 3.25 -3.45
CA GLY A 273 20.69 3.43 -4.89
C GLY A 273 22.13 3.80 -5.23
N LEU A 274 23.09 3.49 -4.36
CA LEU A 274 24.52 3.79 -4.56
C LEU A 274 25.12 2.83 -5.59
N THR A 275 26.02 3.34 -6.42
CA THR A 275 26.73 2.53 -7.43
C THR A 275 27.81 1.70 -6.75
N PRO A 276 27.76 0.34 -6.82
CA PRO A 276 28.77 -0.51 -6.20
C PRO A 276 30.14 -0.34 -6.85
N ALA A 277 31.18 -0.15 -6.01
CA ALA A 277 32.58 -0.04 -6.44
C ALA A 277 33.50 -0.71 -5.43
N ALA A 278 34.39 -1.57 -5.90
CA ALA A 278 35.34 -2.25 -5.02
C ALA A 278 36.38 -1.27 -4.45
N SER A 279 36.81 -1.53 -3.22
CA SER A 279 37.93 -0.84 -2.57
C SER A 279 38.75 -1.83 -1.76
N GLU A 280 39.99 -1.49 -1.45
CA GLU A 280 40.89 -2.29 -0.62
C GLU A 280 40.82 -1.88 0.86
N ALA A 281 39.63 -1.54 1.34
CA ALA A 281 39.45 -1.03 2.70
C ALA A 281 39.70 -2.10 3.80
N PHE A 282 39.51 -3.38 3.46
CA PHE A 282 39.59 -4.49 4.42
C PHE A 282 40.41 -5.66 3.88
N THR A 283 41.25 -6.23 4.73
CA THR A 283 42.20 -7.32 4.37
C THR A 283 41.52 -8.68 4.16
N ASP A 284 40.34 -8.87 4.73
CA ASP A 284 39.53 -10.09 4.66
C ASP A 284 38.38 -10.00 3.64
N VAL A 285 38.43 -9.03 2.73
CA VAL A 285 37.47 -8.86 1.63
C VAL A 285 38.19 -9.06 0.30
N PRO A 286 38.21 -10.30 -0.26
CA PRO A 286 38.85 -10.56 -1.53
C PRO A 286 38.17 -9.77 -2.66
N SER A 287 38.94 -9.16 -3.55
CA SER A 287 38.40 -8.38 -4.70
C SER A 287 37.50 -9.19 -5.63
N THR A 288 37.63 -10.52 -5.62
CA THR A 288 36.83 -11.45 -6.41
C THR A 288 35.50 -11.86 -5.74
N ALA A 289 35.33 -11.50 -4.46
CA ALA A 289 34.09 -11.83 -3.74
C ALA A 289 32.92 -11.00 -4.30
N TRP A 290 31.73 -11.62 -4.40
CA TRP A 290 30.51 -10.97 -4.91
C TRP A 290 30.15 -9.71 -4.13
N TYR A 291 30.46 -9.68 -2.84
CA TYR A 291 30.17 -8.56 -1.94
C TYR A 291 31.23 -7.46 -1.96
N ALA A 292 32.40 -7.69 -2.54
CA ALA A 292 33.50 -6.73 -2.51
C ALA A 292 33.13 -5.32 -3.00
N PRO A 293 32.36 -5.15 -4.12
CA PRO A 293 31.94 -3.83 -4.55
C PRO A 293 31.01 -3.14 -3.56
N TYR A 294 30.14 -3.89 -2.91
CA TYR A 294 29.18 -3.35 -1.93
C TYR A 294 29.89 -2.96 -0.62
N VAL A 295 30.76 -3.81 -0.10
CA VAL A 295 31.57 -3.51 1.08
C VAL A 295 32.49 -2.31 0.82
N GLY A 296 33.08 -2.24 -0.37
CA GLY A 296 33.89 -1.11 -0.81
C GLY A 296 33.10 0.20 -0.81
N THR A 297 31.93 0.21 -1.43
CA THR A 297 31.03 1.37 -1.45
C THR A 297 30.57 1.75 -0.02
N ALA A 298 30.11 0.78 0.76
CA ALA A 298 29.65 1.04 2.12
C ALA A 298 30.77 1.65 2.99
N SER A 299 32.02 1.22 2.81
CA SER A 299 33.19 1.81 3.47
C SER A 299 33.46 3.23 3.01
N THR A 300 33.42 3.48 1.69
CA THR A 300 33.66 4.82 1.08
C THR A 300 32.67 5.86 1.61
N TYR A 301 31.40 5.51 1.75
CA TYR A 301 30.37 6.40 2.28
C TYR A 301 30.26 6.37 3.82
N GLY A 302 31.17 5.69 4.53
CA GLY A 302 31.20 5.64 5.98
C GLY A 302 30.01 4.90 6.62
N LEU A 303 29.29 4.06 5.83
CA LEU A 303 28.16 3.28 6.31
C LEU A 303 28.61 2.15 7.24
N ILE A 304 29.78 1.60 6.98
CA ILE A 304 30.37 0.50 7.75
C ILE A 304 31.73 0.87 8.34
N ASN A 305 32.01 0.28 9.50
CA ASN A 305 33.36 0.19 10.06
C ASN A 305 33.76 -1.28 10.12
N GLY A 306 35.05 -1.53 10.15
CA GLY A 306 35.59 -2.87 10.41
C GLY A 306 35.43 -3.33 11.86
N VAL A 307 35.78 -4.57 12.11
CA VAL A 307 35.79 -5.20 13.44
C VAL A 307 37.13 -5.05 14.17
N GLY A 308 38.01 -4.23 13.60
CA GLY A 308 39.39 -4.05 14.08
C GLY A 308 40.42 -4.75 13.17
N GLU A 309 41.71 -4.37 13.34
CA GLU A 309 42.85 -4.95 12.60
C GLU A 309 42.69 -4.92 11.05
N GLY A 310 41.98 -3.92 10.52
CA GLY A 310 41.72 -3.81 9.08
C GLY A 310 40.82 -4.88 8.52
N ARG A 311 39.97 -5.54 9.34
CA ARG A 311 39.04 -6.59 8.93
C ARG A 311 37.61 -6.13 9.01
N PHE A 312 36.76 -6.64 8.10
CA PHE A 312 35.31 -6.42 8.04
C PHE A 312 34.49 -7.57 8.64
N ASN A 313 35.00 -8.80 8.62
CA ASN A 313 34.32 -10.04 8.98
C ASN A 313 33.06 -10.29 8.12
N PRO A 314 33.20 -10.45 6.79
CA PRO A 314 32.08 -10.50 5.86
C PRO A 314 31.09 -11.64 6.12
N ASP A 315 31.57 -12.81 6.57
CA ASP A 315 30.79 -14.02 6.80
C ASP A 315 30.21 -14.11 8.22
N GLY A 316 30.59 -13.20 9.11
CA GLY A 316 30.01 -13.12 10.46
C GLY A 316 28.56 -12.64 10.39
N THR A 317 27.70 -13.18 11.24
CA THR A 317 26.32 -12.69 11.38
C THR A 317 26.29 -11.27 11.92
N ILE A 318 25.32 -10.46 11.46
CA ILE A 318 25.14 -9.09 11.96
C ILE A 318 24.21 -9.09 13.17
N THR A 319 24.56 -8.31 14.18
CA THR A 319 23.74 -8.12 15.38
C THR A 319 22.82 -6.91 15.25
N LYS A 320 21.74 -6.86 16.06
CA LYS A 320 20.78 -5.76 16.07
C LYS A 320 21.45 -4.40 16.31
N GLN A 321 22.37 -4.32 17.28
CA GLN A 321 23.12 -3.07 17.56
C GLN A 321 24.03 -2.64 16.42
N GLU A 322 24.64 -3.58 15.69
CA GLU A 322 25.49 -3.26 14.53
C GLU A 322 24.64 -2.78 13.36
N ALA A 323 23.50 -3.44 13.11
CA ALA A 323 22.54 -3.04 12.09
C ALA A 323 22.00 -1.62 12.36
N ALA A 324 21.62 -1.32 13.60
CA ALA A 324 21.13 0.00 14.01
C ALA A 324 22.17 1.11 13.74
N VAL A 325 23.44 0.88 14.08
CA VAL A 325 24.50 1.86 13.80
C VAL A 325 24.71 2.07 12.30
N MET A 326 24.67 1.00 11.51
CA MET A 326 24.80 1.12 10.04
C MET A 326 23.59 1.85 9.43
N VAL A 327 22.39 1.58 9.92
CA VAL A 327 21.15 2.26 9.47
C VAL A 327 21.15 3.73 9.89
N ALA A 328 21.58 4.08 11.10
CA ALA A 328 21.70 5.48 11.52
C ALA A 328 22.69 6.27 10.63
N ARG A 329 23.80 5.65 10.21
CA ARG A 329 24.73 6.26 9.24
C ARG A 329 24.12 6.39 7.87
N ALA A 330 23.33 5.41 7.43
CA ALA A 330 22.56 5.49 6.20
C ALA A 330 21.52 6.62 6.24
N ALA A 331 20.83 6.77 7.38
CA ALA A 331 19.88 7.87 7.61
C ALA A 331 20.54 9.25 7.49
N LYS A 332 21.74 9.41 8.05
CA LYS A 332 22.53 10.63 7.90
C LYS A 332 22.87 10.91 6.44
N LEU A 333 23.22 9.90 5.68
CA LEU A 333 23.50 10.03 4.24
C LEU A 333 22.24 10.41 3.46
N CYS A 334 21.07 9.99 3.95
CA CYS A 334 19.75 10.38 3.42
C CYS A 334 19.31 11.81 3.80
N GLY A 335 20.11 12.54 4.59
CA GLY A 335 19.79 13.90 5.02
C GLY A 335 18.97 14.00 6.31
N MET A 336 18.82 12.89 7.05
CA MET A 336 18.17 12.91 8.37
C MET A 336 19.14 13.48 9.44
N ASP A 337 18.59 14.19 10.41
CA ASP A 337 19.35 14.61 11.59
C ASP A 337 19.47 13.42 12.54
N THR A 338 20.68 12.89 12.66
CA THR A 338 20.97 11.72 13.49
C THR A 338 21.69 12.08 14.78
N ALA A 339 21.95 13.37 15.02
CA ALA A 339 22.71 13.82 16.19
C ALA A 339 21.81 13.83 17.43
N LEU A 340 22.15 13.04 18.42
CA LEU A 340 21.49 13.01 19.72
C LEU A 340 22.51 13.35 20.81
N ASP A 341 22.16 14.25 21.70
CA ASP A 341 22.99 14.49 22.89
C ASP A 341 22.86 13.32 23.90
N THR A 342 23.77 13.27 24.86
CA THR A 342 23.82 12.19 25.87
C THR A 342 22.52 12.10 26.67
N ALA A 343 21.80 13.20 26.89
CA ALA A 343 20.56 13.19 27.64
C ALA A 343 19.43 12.57 26.79
N ALA A 344 19.31 12.96 25.53
CA ALA A 344 18.33 12.40 24.58
C ALA A 344 18.57 10.89 24.39
N VAL A 345 19.82 10.47 24.18
CA VAL A 345 20.17 9.05 24.07
C VAL A 345 19.72 8.27 25.30
N ARG A 346 20.01 8.79 26.50
CA ARG A 346 19.60 8.15 27.76
C ARG A 346 18.08 8.10 27.87
N ASP A 347 17.39 9.19 27.59
CA ASP A 347 15.93 9.29 27.77
C ASP A 347 15.18 8.33 26.84
N VAL A 348 15.67 8.12 25.61
CA VAL A 348 15.13 7.12 24.69
C VAL A 348 15.42 5.69 25.18
N LEU A 349 16.65 5.39 25.58
CA LEU A 349 17.06 4.01 25.88
C LEU A 349 16.71 3.56 27.31
N ALA A 350 16.42 4.48 28.24
CA ALA A 350 16.14 4.16 29.65
C ALA A 350 14.86 3.32 29.86
N GLN A 351 13.98 3.25 28.87
CA GLN A 351 12.80 2.37 28.89
C GLN A 351 13.17 0.88 28.82
N PHE A 352 14.33 0.54 28.27
CA PHE A 352 14.78 -0.84 28.10
C PHE A 352 15.58 -1.34 29.29
N THR A 353 15.26 -2.53 29.77
CA THR A 353 15.86 -3.10 30.98
C THR A 353 17.35 -3.43 30.85
N ASP A 354 17.81 -3.70 29.61
CA ASP A 354 19.20 -4.03 29.30
C ASP A 354 20.04 -2.83 28.78
N TYR A 355 19.48 -1.61 28.81
CA TYR A 355 20.16 -0.39 28.36
C TYR A 355 21.56 -0.23 28.94
N VAL A 356 21.73 -0.50 30.23
CA VAL A 356 23.04 -0.31 30.92
C VAL A 356 24.15 -1.23 30.36
N THR A 357 23.78 -2.37 29.79
CA THR A 357 24.71 -3.33 29.17
C THR A 357 25.02 -3.05 27.71
N THR A 358 24.28 -2.12 27.10
CA THR A 358 24.47 -1.69 25.69
C THR A 358 25.78 -0.91 25.60
N PRO A 359 26.72 -1.31 24.71
CA PRO A 359 28.00 -0.63 24.56
C PRO A 359 27.82 0.81 24.05
N GLU A 360 28.67 1.71 24.54
CA GLU A 360 28.58 3.15 24.26
C GLU A 360 28.56 3.45 22.78
N TRP A 361 29.35 2.76 21.95
CA TRP A 361 29.41 2.97 20.50
C TRP A 361 28.10 2.69 19.75
N ALA A 362 27.19 1.89 20.35
CA ALA A 362 25.92 1.53 19.73
C ALA A 362 24.75 2.39 20.21
N ARG A 363 24.88 3.09 21.34
CA ARG A 363 23.77 3.78 22.01
C ARG A 363 23.13 4.86 21.16
N GLU A 364 23.93 5.74 20.53
CA GLU A 364 23.41 6.82 19.70
C GLU A 364 22.63 6.27 18.49
N GLY A 365 23.19 5.27 17.78
CA GLY A 365 22.52 4.65 16.65
C GLY A 365 21.22 3.92 17.01
N LEU A 366 21.21 3.21 18.14
CA LEU A 366 20.01 2.56 18.66
C LEU A 366 18.95 3.59 19.08
N ALA A 367 19.35 4.62 19.85
CA ALA A 367 18.44 5.68 20.28
C ALA A 367 17.79 6.40 19.09
N PHE A 368 18.59 6.73 18.06
CA PHE A 368 18.09 7.29 16.83
C PHE A 368 17.08 6.38 16.14
N CYS A 369 17.39 5.08 15.98
CA CYS A 369 16.50 4.14 15.30
C CYS A 369 15.17 3.95 16.05
N TYR A 370 15.19 3.94 17.38
CA TYR A 370 13.96 3.89 18.18
C TYR A 370 13.17 5.19 18.12
N GLN A 371 13.81 6.35 18.25
CA GLN A 371 13.15 7.66 18.20
C GLN A 371 12.45 7.91 16.86
N GLU A 372 13.06 7.50 15.76
CA GLU A 372 12.51 7.66 14.41
C GLU A 372 11.56 6.51 13.97
N GLY A 373 11.25 5.57 14.87
CA GLY A 373 10.40 4.42 14.56
C GLY A 373 10.99 3.48 13.50
N ILE A 374 12.32 3.51 13.32
CA ILE A 374 13.03 2.59 12.43
C ILE A 374 13.12 1.20 13.08
N LEU A 375 13.29 1.15 14.39
CA LEU A 375 13.15 -0.05 15.23
C LEU A 375 11.86 0.03 16.03
N ASP A 376 11.21 -1.12 16.21
CA ASP A 376 10.06 -1.28 17.10
C ASP A 376 10.53 -1.23 18.57
N ASP A 377 9.86 -0.41 19.39
CA ASP A 377 10.16 -0.18 20.80
C ASP A 377 9.17 -0.88 21.75
N SER A 378 8.33 -1.77 21.23
CA SER A 378 7.33 -2.50 22.02
C SER A 378 7.93 -3.53 22.97
N ALA A 379 9.17 -3.97 22.72
CA ALA A 379 9.88 -4.90 23.58
C ALA A 379 10.46 -4.23 24.83
N MET A 380 10.59 -4.98 25.93
CA MET A 380 11.19 -4.49 27.18
C MET A 380 12.72 -4.47 27.17
N GLU A 381 13.35 -5.08 26.19
CA GLU A 381 14.80 -5.24 26.05
C GLU A 381 15.25 -4.87 24.63
N ILE A 382 16.40 -4.24 24.51
CA ILE A 382 17.06 -3.95 23.23
C ILE A 382 17.54 -5.24 22.56
N GLN A 383 18.07 -6.16 23.35
CA GLN A 383 18.73 -7.39 22.89
C GLN A 383 19.80 -7.11 21.81
N GLY A 384 20.56 -6.05 21.98
CA GLY A 384 21.46 -5.50 20.96
C GLY A 384 22.50 -6.48 20.40
N LYS A 385 22.87 -7.51 21.17
CA LYS A 385 23.86 -8.54 20.78
C LYS A 385 23.26 -9.74 20.05
N THR A 386 21.92 -9.85 19.96
CA THR A 386 21.27 -10.92 19.19
C THR A 386 21.47 -10.70 17.70
N GLU A 387 21.53 -11.79 16.96
CA GLU A 387 21.49 -11.74 15.50
C GLU A 387 20.17 -11.15 15.06
N ILE A 388 20.21 -10.19 14.15
CA ILE A 388 18.98 -9.61 13.59
C ILE A 388 18.48 -10.49 12.45
N LEU A 389 17.15 -10.66 12.40
CA LEU A 389 16.49 -11.51 11.41
C LEU A 389 16.28 -10.78 10.08
N ARG A 390 16.14 -11.54 9.01
CA ARG A 390 15.92 -10.98 7.67
C ARG A 390 14.63 -10.15 7.57
N CYS A 391 13.56 -10.58 8.25
CA CYS A 391 12.31 -9.83 8.33
C CYS A 391 12.47 -8.50 9.08
N GLU A 392 13.20 -8.48 10.18
CA GLU A 392 13.49 -7.27 10.95
C GLU A 392 14.35 -6.28 10.13
N ILE A 393 15.34 -6.79 9.38
CA ILE A 393 16.15 -5.96 8.46
C ILE A 393 15.30 -5.34 7.37
N ALA A 394 14.38 -6.11 6.78
CA ALA A 394 13.46 -5.58 5.77
C ALA A 394 12.60 -4.45 6.36
N GLN A 395 12.05 -4.65 7.56
CA GLN A 395 11.26 -3.62 8.23
C GLN A 395 12.07 -2.36 8.56
N MET A 396 13.29 -2.52 9.11
CA MET A 396 14.17 -1.38 9.40
C MET A 396 14.47 -0.55 8.15
N LEU A 397 14.81 -1.18 7.04
CA LEU A 397 15.12 -0.47 5.80
C LEU A 397 13.88 0.14 5.16
N TYR A 398 12.74 -0.53 5.23
CA TYR A 398 11.47 0.04 4.79
C TYR A 398 11.14 1.31 5.58
N ASN A 399 11.25 1.29 6.89
CA ASN A 399 11.00 2.43 7.77
C ASN A 399 11.99 3.56 7.47
N LEU A 400 13.29 3.26 7.35
CA LEU A 400 14.31 4.24 6.97
C LEU A 400 13.97 4.93 5.64
N LEU A 401 13.70 4.16 4.59
CA LEU A 401 13.44 4.71 3.26
C LEU A 401 12.13 5.50 3.21
N SER A 402 11.12 5.09 3.98
CA SER A 402 9.87 5.85 4.15
C SER A 402 10.12 7.20 4.81
N SER A 403 10.82 7.22 5.96
CA SER A 403 11.17 8.46 6.68
C SER A 403 12.07 9.36 5.83
N ALA A 404 12.97 8.78 5.04
CA ALA A 404 13.85 9.50 4.12
C ALA A 404 13.15 9.94 2.81
N LYS A 405 11.86 9.61 2.61
CA LYS A 405 11.09 9.89 1.38
C LYS A 405 11.75 9.32 0.11
N LEU A 406 12.27 8.09 0.21
CA LEU A 406 12.95 7.36 -0.86
C LEU A 406 12.20 6.11 -1.34
N LEU A 407 11.01 5.82 -0.77
CA LEU A 407 10.10 4.76 -1.21
C LEU A 407 9.05 5.25 -2.18
#